data_b8fc488aae5ba94954b676a434cdb29c
#
_entry.id   b8fc488aae5ba94954b676a434cdb29c
#
_cell.length_a   1.000
_cell.length_b   1.000
_cell.length_c   1.000
_cell.angle_alpha   90.00
_cell.angle_beta   90.00
_cell.angle_gamma   90.00
#
_symmetry.space_group_name_H-M   'P 1'
#
loop_
_entity.id
_entity.type
_entity.pdbx_description
1 polymer ?
#
loop_
_entity_poly.entity_id
_entity_poly.type
_entity_poly.pdbx_seq_one_letter_code
_entity_poly.pdbx_strand_id
1 'polypeptide(L)'
;MPLGNDFSLPVERLLAAADERSKLLWLCSPNNPTGNAFPATEIERLLRRFDGMVVLDEAYVDFADGAGFLPRLDEFPNLIVLQTLSKAWGMAGLRIGLAFAAREVATLFSRVKYPYNIPGPTQRVAEEMLGRDLAPQIAEIRSERRRLASELASCPCIERVYPSPVSYTHL
;
A
#
# COMPACT_ATOMS: atom_id res chain seq x y z
N MET A 1 2.78 -12.10 12.13
CA MET A 1 1.60 -12.97 12.42
C MET A 1 1.01 -13.42 11.11
N PRO A 2 0.64 -14.70 10.91
CA PRO A 2 0.04 -15.16 9.66
C PRO A 2 -1.38 -14.62 9.48
N LEU A 3 -1.74 -14.33 8.22
CA LEU A 3 -3.10 -13.98 7.79
C LEU A 3 -4.06 -15.17 8.01
N GLY A 4 -5.36 -14.94 7.85
CA GLY A 4 -6.35 -16.02 7.77
C GLY A 4 -6.11 -16.92 6.56
N ASN A 5 -6.76 -18.08 6.53
CA ASN A 5 -6.63 -19.04 5.41
C ASN A 5 -7.13 -18.47 4.08
N ASP A 6 -7.97 -17.45 4.12
CA ASP A 6 -8.50 -16.68 3.00
C ASP A 6 -7.74 -15.36 2.77
N PHE A 7 -6.57 -15.21 3.40
CA PHE A 7 -5.75 -14.00 3.45
C PHE A 7 -6.42 -12.81 4.16
N SER A 8 -7.45 -13.03 4.98
CA SER A 8 -8.09 -11.98 5.77
C SER A 8 -7.16 -11.44 6.86
N LEU A 9 -7.37 -10.17 7.25
CA LEU A 9 -6.63 -9.49 8.29
C LEU A 9 -7.11 -9.95 9.68
N PRO A 10 -6.28 -10.62 10.50
CA PRO A 10 -6.70 -11.13 11.80
C PRO A 10 -6.60 -10.04 12.89
N VAL A 11 -7.42 -8.99 12.82
CA VAL A 11 -7.34 -7.80 13.68
C VAL A 11 -7.32 -8.14 15.16
N GLU A 12 -8.24 -8.99 15.64
CA GLU A 12 -8.30 -9.35 17.06
C GLU A 12 -7.05 -10.09 17.52
N ARG A 13 -6.50 -10.96 16.70
CA ARG A 13 -5.26 -11.68 17.01
C ARG A 13 -4.05 -10.75 17.02
N LEU A 14 -4.02 -9.75 16.12
CA LEU A 14 -2.98 -8.72 16.08
C LEU A 14 -3.01 -7.88 17.35
N LEU A 15 -4.20 -7.40 17.73
CA LEU A 15 -4.38 -6.59 18.94
C LEU A 15 -4.08 -7.38 20.22
N ALA A 16 -4.50 -8.64 20.30
CA ALA A 16 -4.22 -9.50 21.44
C ALA A 16 -2.74 -9.89 21.58
N ALA A 17 -1.98 -9.87 20.48
CA ALA A 17 -0.55 -10.15 20.50
C ALA A 17 0.31 -8.91 20.80
N ALA A 18 -0.27 -7.71 20.70
CA ALA A 18 0.40 -6.46 21.02
C ALA A 18 0.46 -6.25 22.53
N ASP A 19 1.57 -5.70 22.99
CA ASP A 19 1.83 -5.32 24.38
C ASP A 19 2.33 -3.86 24.46
N GLU A 20 2.64 -3.38 25.66
CA GLU A 20 3.17 -2.03 25.90
C GLU A 20 4.50 -1.72 25.17
N ARG A 21 5.23 -2.74 24.73
CA ARG A 21 6.48 -2.61 23.95
C ARG A 21 6.22 -2.57 22.45
N SER A 22 5.01 -2.89 22.01
CA SER A 22 4.60 -2.91 20.61
C SER A 22 4.33 -1.48 20.13
N LYS A 23 5.35 -0.79 19.60
CA LYS A 23 5.27 0.63 19.19
C LYS A 23 4.91 0.84 17.74
N LEU A 24 5.17 -0.16 16.90
CA LEU A 24 4.92 -0.10 15.46
C LEU A 24 4.17 -1.35 15.00
N LEU A 25 3.15 -1.15 14.19
CA LEU A 25 2.49 -2.20 13.44
C LEU A 25 2.65 -1.89 11.95
N TRP A 26 3.17 -2.87 11.20
CA TRP A 26 3.37 -2.72 9.76
C TRP A 26 2.34 -3.55 9.00
N LEU A 27 1.59 -2.90 8.10
CA LEU A 27 0.54 -3.50 7.32
C LEU A 27 0.71 -3.14 5.85
N CYS A 28 0.62 -4.12 4.95
CA CYS A 28 0.67 -3.90 3.50
C CYS A 28 -0.72 -4.12 2.92
N SER A 29 -1.29 -3.10 2.26
CA SER A 29 -2.61 -3.21 1.62
C SER A 29 -2.73 -2.21 0.45
N PRO A 30 -2.83 -2.70 -0.78
CA PRO A 30 -2.86 -4.11 -1.23
C PRO A 30 -1.58 -4.87 -0.89
N ASN A 31 -1.73 -6.15 -0.50
CA ASN A 31 -0.61 -6.96 -0.01
C ASN A 31 0.12 -7.69 -1.14
N ASN A 32 1.42 -7.73 -1.08
CA ASN A 32 2.28 -8.58 -1.90
C ASN A 32 2.99 -9.58 -0.95
N PRO A 33 2.95 -10.90 -1.19
CA PRO A 33 2.61 -11.60 -2.45
C PRO A 33 1.16 -12.09 -2.57
N THR A 34 0.31 -11.96 -1.56
CA THR A 34 -1.04 -12.55 -1.57
C THR A 34 -2.01 -11.84 -2.52
N GLY A 35 -1.69 -10.60 -2.92
CA GLY A 35 -2.42 -9.83 -3.92
C GLY A 35 -3.72 -9.18 -3.43
N ASN A 36 -4.21 -9.50 -2.25
CA ASN A 36 -5.47 -8.97 -1.72
C ASN A 36 -5.31 -7.57 -1.08
N ALA A 37 -6.39 -6.81 -1.04
CA ALA A 37 -6.54 -5.64 -0.20
C ALA A 37 -7.40 -5.97 1.03
N PHE A 38 -7.04 -5.41 2.19
CA PHE A 38 -7.87 -5.57 3.37
C PHE A 38 -9.04 -4.59 3.35
N PRO A 39 -10.22 -4.99 3.87
CA PRO A 39 -11.35 -4.08 4.02
C PRO A 39 -10.96 -2.83 4.82
N ALA A 40 -11.38 -1.65 4.36
CA ALA A 40 -11.07 -0.39 5.04
C ALA A 40 -11.55 -0.39 6.50
N THR A 41 -12.70 -1.01 6.76
CA THR A 41 -13.27 -1.15 8.10
C THR A 41 -12.35 -1.91 9.06
N GLU A 42 -11.64 -2.93 8.59
CA GLU A 42 -10.70 -3.70 9.41
C GLU A 42 -9.42 -2.90 9.68
N ILE A 43 -8.93 -2.14 8.70
CA ILE A 43 -7.78 -1.24 8.88
C ILE A 43 -8.16 -0.13 9.87
N GLU A 44 -9.33 0.49 9.74
CA GLU A 44 -9.83 1.51 10.68
C GLU A 44 -9.93 0.98 12.10
N ARG A 45 -10.48 -0.22 12.25
CA ARG A 45 -10.63 -0.86 13.55
C ARG A 45 -9.28 -1.06 14.23
N LEU A 46 -8.26 -1.41 13.46
CA LEU A 46 -6.89 -1.56 13.92
C LEU A 46 -6.30 -0.19 14.29
N LEU A 47 -6.45 0.84 13.43
CA LEU A 47 -5.97 2.19 13.70
C LEU A 47 -6.56 2.79 14.98
N ARG A 48 -7.83 2.54 15.27
CA ARG A 48 -8.51 3.07 16.46
C ARG A 48 -8.16 2.33 17.76
N ARG A 49 -7.67 1.10 17.68
CA ARG A 49 -7.48 0.23 18.85
C ARG A 49 -6.02 -0.08 19.16
N PHE A 50 -5.11 0.12 18.22
CA PHE A 50 -3.70 -0.11 18.43
C PHE A 50 -3.05 1.11 19.11
N ASP A 51 -2.43 0.88 20.27
CA ASP A 51 -1.73 1.92 21.05
C ASP A 51 -0.29 2.09 20.56
N GLY A 52 -0.14 2.56 19.32
CA GLY A 52 1.14 2.76 18.66
C GLY A 52 0.93 3.28 17.24
N MET A 53 2.03 3.43 16.50
CA MET A 53 1.98 3.88 15.11
C MET A 53 1.68 2.71 14.19
N VAL A 54 0.78 2.91 13.22
CA VAL A 54 0.49 1.96 12.15
C VAL A 54 1.10 2.47 10.85
N VAL A 55 2.01 1.70 10.29
CA VAL A 55 2.59 1.95 8.96
C VAL A 55 1.77 1.15 7.95
N LEU A 56 1.04 1.85 7.10
CA LEU A 56 0.26 1.26 6.02
C LEU A 56 1.03 1.42 4.70
N ASP A 57 1.55 0.31 4.20
CA ASP A 57 2.24 0.27 2.90
C ASP A 57 1.20 0.15 1.78
N GLU A 58 1.00 1.24 1.07
CA GLU A 58 0.10 1.40 -0.07
C GLU A 58 0.84 1.40 -1.41
N ALA A 59 1.96 0.67 -1.53
CA ALA A 59 2.74 0.64 -2.77
C ALA A 59 1.94 0.23 -4.03
N TYR A 60 0.82 -0.44 -3.86
CA TYR A 60 -0.06 -0.91 -4.95
C TYR A 60 -1.44 -0.24 -4.96
N VAL A 61 -1.66 0.81 -4.17
CA VAL A 61 -2.99 1.45 -4.02
C VAL A 61 -3.56 1.96 -5.34
N ASP A 62 -2.72 2.45 -6.24
CA ASP A 62 -3.16 2.95 -7.56
C ASP A 62 -3.88 1.89 -8.40
N PHE A 63 -3.63 0.60 -8.14
CA PHE A 63 -4.30 -0.51 -8.83
C PHE A 63 -5.56 -1.00 -8.10
N ALA A 64 -5.82 -0.54 -6.89
CA ALA A 64 -6.99 -0.92 -6.11
C ALA A 64 -8.25 -0.14 -6.49
N ASP A 65 -9.40 -0.69 -6.16
CA ASP A 65 -10.67 0.02 -6.30
C ASP A 65 -10.89 0.88 -5.03
N GLY A 66 -10.46 2.14 -5.09
CA GLY A 66 -10.57 3.08 -3.98
C GLY A 66 -9.35 3.98 -3.83
N ALA A 67 -9.47 4.99 -3.00
CA ALA A 67 -8.46 6.03 -2.82
C ALA A 67 -7.40 5.71 -1.74
N GLY A 68 -7.44 4.52 -1.12
CA GLY A 68 -6.60 4.20 0.02
C GLY A 68 -6.90 5.05 1.27
N PHE A 69 -5.91 5.17 2.15
CA PHE A 69 -6.05 5.92 3.40
C PHE A 69 -5.43 7.30 3.37
N LEU A 70 -4.67 7.65 2.33
CA LEU A 70 -4.05 8.97 2.24
C LEU A 70 -5.05 10.13 2.35
N PRO A 71 -6.25 10.10 1.71
CA PRO A 71 -7.26 11.16 1.89
C PRO A 71 -7.85 11.26 3.29
N ARG A 72 -7.63 10.24 4.10
CA ARG A 72 -8.17 10.11 5.47
C ARG A 72 -7.08 10.24 6.54
N LEU A 73 -5.91 10.72 6.18
CA LEU A 73 -4.75 10.82 7.07
C LEU A 73 -5.06 11.64 8.33
N ASP A 74 -5.84 12.72 8.19
CA ASP A 74 -6.21 13.60 9.30
C ASP A 74 -7.17 12.95 10.32
N GLU A 75 -7.83 11.83 9.95
CA GLU A 75 -8.70 11.08 10.87
C GLU A 75 -7.90 10.21 11.87
N PHE A 76 -6.63 9.91 11.55
CA PHE A 76 -5.82 8.94 12.27
C PHE A 76 -4.41 9.48 12.55
N PRO A 77 -4.20 10.14 13.70
CA PRO A 77 -2.89 10.75 14.02
C PRO A 77 -1.75 9.74 14.18
N ASN A 78 -2.09 8.46 14.38
CA ASN A 78 -1.15 7.34 14.49
C ASN A 78 -0.90 6.61 13.15
N LEU A 79 -1.41 7.12 12.02
CA LEU A 79 -1.23 6.53 10.69
C LEU A 79 -0.02 7.12 9.99
N ILE A 80 0.77 6.25 9.39
CA ILE A 80 1.81 6.57 8.40
C ILE A 80 1.46 5.82 7.13
N VAL A 81 1.23 6.53 6.03
CA VAL A 81 0.98 5.95 4.71
C VAL A 81 2.27 5.96 3.90
N LEU A 82 2.66 4.81 3.36
CA LEU A 82 3.78 4.71 2.43
C LEU A 82 3.27 4.48 1.01
N GLN A 83 3.79 5.23 0.06
CA GLN A 83 3.55 5.05 -1.37
C GLN A 83 4.86 5.07 -2.15
N THR A 84 4.83 4.65 -3.41
CA THR A 84 6.03 4.57 -4.25
C THR A 84 5.75 4.97 -5.69
N LEU A 85 6.72 5.61 -6.30
CA LEU A 85 6.70 5.88 -7.74
C LEU A 85 7.19 4.68 -8.58
N SER A 86 7.57 3.59 -7.92
CA SER A 86 8.18 2.42 -8.58
C SER A 86 7.18 1.49 -9.26
N LYS A 87 5.88 1.56 -8.92
CA LYS A 87 4.84 0.62 -9.37
C LYS A 87 3.97 1.24 -10.46
N ALA A 88 2.81 1.76 -10.14
CA ALA A 88 1.88 2.34 -11.12
C ALA A 88 2.52 3.47 -11.97
N TRP A 89 3.38 4.26 -11.36
CA TRP A 89 4.09 5.35 -12.02
C TRP A 89 5.23 4.90 -12.95
N GLY A 90 5.61 3.63 -12.96
CA GLY A 90 6.66 3.10 -13.84
C GLY A 90 8.07 3.64 -13.59
N MET A 91 8.29 4.32 -12.45
CA MET A 91 9.53 5.05 -12.15
C MET A 91 10.44 4.29 -11.17
N ALA A 92 10.49 2.98 -11.27
CA ALA A 92 11.32 2.15 -10.37
C ALA A 92 12.81 2.56 -10.38
N GLY A 93 13.31 3.03 -11.52
CA GLY A 93 14.71 3.50 -11.67
C GLY A 93 15.04 4.77 -10.89
N LEU A 94 14.06 5.59 -10.54
CA LEU A 94 14.27 6.83 -9.77
C LEU A 94 14.49 6.59 -8.27
N ARG A 95 14.14 5.42 -7.75
CA ARG A 95 14.30 5.05 -6.34
C ARG A 95 13.61 6.03 -5.37
N ILE A 96 12.37 6.45 -5.69
CA ILE A 96 11.58 7.37 -4.87
C ILE A 96 10.43 6.63 -4.20
N GLY A 97 10.34 6.77 -2.88
CA GLY A 97 9.19 6.44 -2.05
C GLY A 97 8.70 7.69 -1.32
N LEU A 98 7.45 7.68 -0.94
CA LEU A 98 6.76 8.77 -0.27
C LEU A 98 6.24 8.26 1.08
N ALA A 99 6.37 9.05 2.12
CA ALA A 99 5.78 8.79 3.43
C ALA A 99 4.92 9.99 3.83
N PHE A 100 3.66 9.72 4.13
CA PHE A 100 2.68 10.71 4.57
C PHE A 100 2.29 10.39 6.01
N ALA A 101 2.28 11.40 6.86
CA ALA A 101 1.95 11.25 8.28
C ALA A 101 1.48 12.58 8.85
N ALA A 102 0.93 12.57 10.07
CA ALA A 102 0.65 13.77 10.81
C ALA A 102 1.91 14.65 10.90
N ARG A 103 1.71 15.97 10.98
CA ARG A 103 2.80 17.00 10.95
C ARG A 103 3.93 16.70 11.93
N GLU A 104 3.59 16.27 13.13
CA GLU A 104 4.55 15.97 14.21
C GLU A 104 5.47 14.81 13.80
N VAL A 105 4.90 13.75 13.26
CA VAL A 105 5.63 12.56 12.77
C VAL A 105 6.49 12.91 11.56
N ALA A 106 5.93 13.65 10.59
CA ALA A 106 6.67 14.11 9.41
C ALA A 106 7.86 15.00 9.78
N THR A 107 7.69 15.83 10.83
CA THR A 107 8.77 16.66 11.37
C THR A 107 9.89 15.81 11.97
N LEU A 108 9.55 14.74 12.72
CA LEU A 108 10.54 13.81 13.25
C LEU A 108 11.33 13.11 12.14
N PHE A 109 10.65 12.64 11.09
CA PHE A 109 11.32 12.05 9.91
C PHE A 109 12.28 13.03 9.25
N SER A 110 11.88 14.31 9.12
CA SER A 110 12.71 15.35 8.52
C SER A 110 13.99 15.65 9.32
N ARG A 111 13.96 15.43 10.63
CA ARG A 111 15.13 15.63 11.52
C ARG A 111 16.15 14.50 11.44
N VAL A 112 15.70 13.28 11.13
CA VAL A 112 16.56 12.08 11.15
C VAL A 112 16.96 11.61 9.76
N LYS A 113 16.23 12.01 8.70
CA LYS A 113 16.59 11.63 7.33
C LYS A 113 17.90 12.30 6.91
N TYR A 114 18.66 11.63 6.06
CA TYR A 114 19.84 12.23 5.46
C TYR A 114 19.48 13.48 4.64
N PRO A 115 20.22 14.58 4.77
CA PRO A 115 20.15 15.68 3.82
C PRO A 115 20.57 15.17 2.43
N TYR A 116 20.01 15.76 1.37
CA TYR A 116 20.34 15.40 -0.01
C TYR A 116 20.10 13.93 -0.38
N ASN A 117 19.16 13.27 0.27
CA ASN A 117 18.82 11.86 0.05
C ASN A 117 18.27 11.57 -1.37
N ILE A 118 17.81 12.60 -2.10
CA ILE A 118 17.33 12.48 -3.48
C ILE A 118 18.13 13.45 -4.36
N PRO A 119 18.87 12.96 -5.39
CA PRO A 119 19.62 13.83 -6.31
C PRO A 119 18.72 14.79 -7.08
N GLY A 120 19.20 16.01 -7.35
CA GLY A 120 18.43 17.04 -8.05
C GLY A 120 17.90 16.60 -9.45
N PRO A 121 18.67 15.88 -10.28
CA PRO A 121 18.15 15.33 -11.54
C PRO A 121 16.95 14.39 -11.31
N THR A 122 17.02 13.54 -10.30
CA THR A 122 15.93 12.61 -9.94
C THR A 122 14.68 13.36 -9.54
N GLN A 123 14.81 14.44 -8.74
CA GLN A 123 13.69 15.29 -8.34
C GLN A 123 13.00 15.90 -9.57
N ARG A 124 13.76 16.51 -10.49
CA ARG A 124 13.19 17.12 -11.70
C ARG A 124 12.42 16.13 -12.57
N VAL A 125 12.97 14.92 -12.76
CA VAL A 125 12.28 13.88 -13.54
C VAL A 125 11.00 13.44 -12.83
N ALA A 126 11.02 13.30 -11.50
CA ALA A 126 9.84 12.93 -10.73
C ALA A 126 8.75 14.01 -10.83
N GLU A 127 9.10 15.30 -10.68
CA GLU A 127 8.17 16.44 -10.82
C GLU A 127 7.51 16.47 -12.20
N GLU A 128 8.29 16.29 -13.26
CA GLU A 128 7.76 16.22 -14.63
C GLU A 128 6.78 15.05 -14.81
N MET A 129 7.14 13.88 -14.30
CA MET A 129 6.32 12.67 -14.44
C MET A 129 5.05 12.72 -13.61
N LEU A 130 5.08 13.31 -12.41
CA LEU A 130 3.91 13.49 -11.56
C LEU A 130 2.84 14.42 -12.16
N GLY A 131 3.21 15.23 -13.16
CA GLY A 131 2.26 16.02 -13.96
C GLY A 131 1.49 15.24 -15.02
N ARG A 132 1.79 13.95 -15.22
CA ARG A 132 1.14 13.12 -16.23
C ARG A 132 -0.13 12.46 -15.69
N ASP A 133 -1.12 12.31 -16.58
CA ASP A 133 -2.32 11.51 -16.27
C ASP A 133 -2.03 10.02 -16.49
N LEU A 134 -2.06 9.24 -15.42
CA LEU A 134 -1.90 7.78 -15.47
C LEU A 134 -3.22 7.01 -15.52
N ALA A 135 -4.36 7.68 -15.43
CA ALA A 135 -5.65 7.02 -15.35
C ALA A 135 -5.92 6.05 -16.53
N PRO A 136 -5.58 6.39 -17.80
CA PRO A 136 -5.76 5.46 -18.92
C PRO A 136 -4.94 4.17 -18.78
N GLN A 137 -3.66 4.28 -18.39
CA GLN A 137 -2.78 3.12 -18.22
C GLN A 137 -3.22 2.23 -17.06
N ILE A 138 -3.61 2.83 -15.94
CA ILE A 138 -4.13 2.10 -14.78
C ILE A 138 -5.44 1.39 -15.15
N ALA A 139 -6.33 2.04 -15.90
CA ALA A 139 -7.58 1.45 -16.37
C ALA A 139 -7.34 0.22 -17.27
N GLU A 140 -6.37 0.30 -18.17
CA GLU A 140 -5.96 -0.82 -19.03
C GLU A 140 -5.44 -1.99 -18.19
N ILE A 141 -4.50 -1.75 -17.27
CA ILE A 141 -3.96 -2.79 -16.39
C ILE A 141 -5.07 -3.45 -15.57
N ARG A 142 -6.01 -2.66 -15.02
CA ARG A 142 -7.16 -3.18 -14.28
C ARG A 142 -8.08 -4.02 -15.16
N SER A 143 -8.27 -3.63 -16.43
CA SER A 143 -9.08 -4.36 -17.39
C SER A 143 -8.43 -5.71 -17.73
N GLU A 144 -7.15 -5.73 -18.06
CA GLU A 144 -6.41 -6.94 -18.37
C GLU A 144 -6.33 -7.89 -17.17
N ARG A 145 -6.17 -7.37 -15.97
CA ARG A 145 -6.22 -8.15 -14.74
C ARG A 145 -7.56 -8.89 -14.60
N ARG A 146 -8.69 -8.21 -14.83
CA ARG A 146 -10.03 -8.84 -14.77
C ARG A 146 -10.19 -9.90 -15.84
N ARG A 147 -9.74 -9.60 -17.08
CA ARG A 147 -9.76 -10.56 -18.18
C ARG A 147 -8.98 -11.83 -17.84
N LEU A 148 -7.73 -11.67 -17.39
CA LEU A 148 -6.86 -12.78 -17.01
C LEU A 148 -7.45 -13.60 -15.85
N ALA A 149 -7.99 -12.95 -14.82
CA ALA A 149 -8.61 -13.64 -13.70
C ALA A 149 -9.80 -14.51 -14.15
N SER A 150 -10.61 -14.01 -15.09
CA SER A 150 -11.73 -14.77 -15.68
C SER A 150 -11.25 -15.97 -16.50
N GLU A 151 -10.23 -15.80 -17.30
CA GLU A 151 -9.65 -16.89 -18.11
C GLU A 151 -9.00 -17.96 -17.22
N LEU A 152 -8.24 -17.55 -16.21
CA LEU A 152 -7.65 -18.49 -15.24
C LEU A 152 -8.70 -19.28 -14.48
N ALA A 153 -9.81 -18.64 -14.09
CA ALA A 153 -10.91 -19.33 -13.40
C ALA A 153 -11.59 -20.41 -14.27
N SER A 154 -11.46 -20.33 -15.59
CA SER A 154 -11.99 -21.35 -16.53
C SER A 154 -11.00 -22.48 -16.82
N CYS A 155 -9.73 -22.37 -16.38
CA CYS A 155 -8.73 -23.41 -16.61
C CYS A 155 -8.95 -24.62 -15.71
N PRO A 156 -9.08 -25.84 -16.25
CA PRO A 156 -9.35 -27.04 -15.44
C PRO A 156 -8.25 -27.41 -14.43
N CYS A 157 -7.03 -26.89 -14.63
CA CYS A 157 -5.90 -27.12 -13.73
C CYS A 157 -5.80 -26.10 -12.59
N ILE A 158 -6.67 -25.09 -12.55
CA ILE A 158 -6.70 -24.06 -11.51
C ILE A 158 -7.88 -24.29 -10.60
N GLU A 159 -7.60 -24.61 -9.36
CA GLU A 159 -8.63 -24.87 -8.34
C GLU A 159 -9.30 -23.58 -7.88
N ARG A 160 -8.52 -22.49 -7.76
CA ARG A 160 -9.05 -21.21 -7.24
C ARG A 160 -8.24 -20.02 -7.74
N VAL A 161 -8.95 -18.93 -8.11
CA VAL A 161 -8.37 -17.61 -8.37
C VAL A 161 -8.81 -16.67 -7.24
N TYR A 162 -7.85 -16.04 -6.58
CA TYR A 162 -8.12 -15.07 -5.53
C TYR A 162 -8.26 -13.67 -6.13
N PRO A 163 -9.18 -12.82 -5.62
CA PRO A 163 -9.24 -11.42 -6.02
C PRO A 163 -7.93 -10.71 -5.71
N SER A 164 -7.38 -9.98 -6.69
CA SER A 164 -6.11 -9.27 -6.52
C SER A 164 -6.19 -7.87 -7.10
N PRO A 165 -6.08 -6.79 -6.30
CA PRO A 165 -5.87 -5.43 -6.78
C PRO A 165 -4.39 -5.10 -7.08
N VAL A 166 -3.47 -6.03 -6.96
CA VAL A 166 -2.05 -5.85 -7.30
C VAL A 166 -1.85 -6.10 -8.80
N SER A 167 -0.86 -5.40 -9.41
CA SER A 167 -0.44 -5.73 -10.77
C SER A 167 0.38 -7.04 -10.77
N TYR A 168 0.23 -7.84 -11.84
CA TYR A 168 0.97 -9.12 -12.00
C TYR A 168 2.44 -8.91 -12.37
N THR A 169 3.17 -8.11 -11.63
CA THR A 169 4.59 -7.88 -11.91
C THR A 169 5.52 -8.94 -11.34
N HIS A 170 4.99 -9.95 -10.67
CA HIS A 170 5.76 -11.04 -10.07
C HIS A 170 5.05 -12.37 -10.30
N LEU A 171 5.21 -12.91 -11.49
CA LEU A 171 5.04 -14.33 -11.77
C LEU A 171 6.40 -15.00 -11.68
#